data_4168b5ff29dc3854814977ce45868cdf
#
_entry.id   4168b5ff29dc3854814977ce45868cdf
#
_cell.length_a   1.000
_cell.length_b   1.000
_cell.length_c   1.000
_cell.angle_alpha   90.00
_cell.angle_beta   90.00
_cell.angle_gamma   90.00
#
_symmetry.space_group_name_H-M   'P 1'
#
loop_
_entity.id
_entity.type
_entity.pdbx_description
1 polymer ?
#
loop_
_entity_poly.entity_id
_entity_poly.type
_entity_poly.pdbx_seq_one_letter_code
_entity_poly.pdbx_strand_id
1 'polypeptide(L)'
;MKAIADAIGFNLVVISPTIALVLTALILLFFTITIESNEKVKQVITFSGVVSTLFCVFLKFGLFLQNGVSSYFSKKILLDEFSLFGNVLIGLILLFNILPIWDSSSQLREKTTEAIILTLMSTSGFMLMVDSENLIMLFIGLEIGSISLYALAGLNRVDKLSNEASLKYFLLGSLASCIFIYGVSLVYVSFSVLSVYDLSLIHI
;
A
#
# COMPACT_ATOMS: atom_id res chain seq x y z
N MET A 1 24.79 -4.68 20.69
CA MET A 1 24.22 -5.64 19.75
C MET A 1 22.74 -5.92 20.02
N LYS A 2 22.34 -6.26 21.25
CA LYS A 2 20.92 -6.54 21.59
C LYS A 2 20.00 -5.34 21.30
N ALA A 3 20.35 -4.13 21.74
CA ALA A 3 19.55 -2.91 21.48
C ALA A 3 19.40 -2.58 19.98
N ILE A 4 20.39 -2.89 19.15
CA ILE A 4 20.30 -2.70 17.69
C ILE A 4 19.38 -3.76 17.06
N ALA A 5 19.44 -5.01 17.53
CA ALA A 5 18.57 -6.07 17.07
C ALA A 5 17.10 -5.80 17.45
N ASP A 6 16.85 -5.31 18.65
CA ASP A 6 15.51 -4.93 19.12
C ASP A 6 14.96 -3.74 18.30
N ALA A 7 15.78 -2.72 18.03
CA ALA A 7 15.39 -1.59 17.19
C ALA A 7 15.05 -2.01 15.74
N ILE A 8 15.83 -2.92 15.16
CA ILE A 8 15.55 -3.48 13.83
C ILE A 8 14.25 -4.30 13.86
N GLY A 9 14.05 -5.11 14.89
CA GLY A 9 12.84 -5.91 15.08
C GLY A 9 11.57 -5.04 15.13
N PHE A 10 11.57 -3.98 15.93
CA PHE A 10 10.43 -3.05 16.03
C PHE A 10 10.16 -2.30 14.72
N ASN A 11 11.19 -1.85 14.01
CA ASN A 11 11.04 -1.23 12.69
C ASN A 11 10.38 -2.18 11.69
N LEU A 12 10.77 -3.45 11.66
CA LEU A 12 10.21 -4.46 10.75
C LEU A 12 8.74 -4.76 11.07
N VAL A 13 8.35 -4.80 12.35
CA VAL A 13 6.95 -5.06 12.72
C VAL A 13 6.05 -3.91 12.27
N VAL A 14 6.51 -2.66 12.36
CA VAL A 14 5.68 -1.50 11.95
C VAL A 14 5.39 -1.51 10.45
N ILE A 15 6.35 -1.91 9.60
CA ILE A 15 6.17 -1.98 8.14
C ILE A 15 5.67 -3.36 7.65
N SER A 16 5.53 -4.34 8.57
CA SER A 16 5.18 -5.72 8.21
C SER A 16 3.86 -5.87 7.44
N PRO A 17 2.77 -5.09 7.67
CA PRO A 17 1.56 -5.22 6.88
C PRO A 17 1.79 -4.91 5.39
N THR A 18 2.53 -3.84 5.12
CA THR A 18 2.90 -3.44 3.75
C THR A 18 3.78 -4.50 3.08
N ILE A 19 4.80 -5.01 3.80
CA ILE A 19 5.68 -6.07 3.30
C ILE A 19 4.90 -7.36 3.01
N ALA A 20 3.96 -7.76 3.88
CA ALA A 20 3.14 -8.95 3.70
C ALA A 20 2.33 -8.88 2.40
N LEU A 21 1.71 -7.72 2.08
CA LEU A 21 0.97 -7.51 0.84
C LEU A 21 1.87 -7.58 -0.39
N VAL A 22 3.02 -6.91 -0.37
CA VAL A 22 3.97 -6.93 -1.48
C VAL A 22 4.49 -8.35 -1.73
N LEU A 23 4.88 -9.08 -0.69
CA LEU A 23 5.33 -10.47 -0.81
C LEU A 23 4.23 -11.37 -1.37
N THR A 24 2.98 -11.21 -0.92
CA THR A 24 1.85 -11.97 -1.46
C THR A 24 1.65 -11.69 -2.93
N ALA A 25 1.70 -10.43 -3.36
CA ALA A 25 1.59 -10.03 -4.76
C ALA A 25 2.71 -10.61 -5.62
N LEU A 26 3.97 -10.60 -5.13
CA LEU A 26 5.13 -11.18 -5.81
C LEU A 26 5.03 -12.70 -5.92
N ILE A 27 4.60 -13.38 -4.87
CA ILE A 27 4.38 -14.84 -4.87
C ILE A 27 3.29 -15.19 -5.90
N LEU A 28 2.16 -14.47 -5.92
CA LEU A 28 1.11 -14.68 -6.91
C LEU A 28 1.62 -14.46 -8.34
N LEU A 29 2.41 -13.41 -8.56
CA LEU A 29 3.01 -13.11 -9.85
C LEU A 29 3.94 -14.24 -10.30
N PHE A 30 4.82 -14.71 -9.42
CA PHE A 30 5.74 -15.81 -9.70
C PHE A 30 4.98 -17.11 -10.06
N PHE A 31 3.97 -17.47 -9.28
CA PHE A 31 3.15 -18.66 -9.56
C PHE A 31 2.36 -18.52 -10.87
N THR A 32 1.92 -17.35 -11.22
CA THR A 32 1.19 -17.12 -12.48
C THR A 32 2.08 -17.26 -13.70
N ILE A 33 3.36 -16.89 -13.60
CA ILE A 33 4.32 -16.95 -14.72
C ILE A 33 4.95 -18.35 -14.86
N THR A 34 5.29 -19.01 -13.74
CA THR A 34 6.11 -20.23 -13.76
C THR A 34 5.31 -21.53 -13.75
N ILE A 35 4.13 -21.52 -13.17
CA ILE A 35 3.31 -22.71 -12.96
C ILE A 35 1.91 -22.38 -13.48
N GLU A 36 1.39 -23.18 -14.43
CA GLU A 36 -0.04 -23.22 -14.76
C GLU A 36 -0.81 -23.69 -13.51
N SER A 37 -0.86 -22.82 -12.52
CA SER A 37 -1.37 -23.16 -11.20
C SER A 37 -2.90 -23.19 -11.22
N ASN A 38 -3.43 -24.23 -10.55
CA ASN A 38 -4.86 -24.36 -10.33
C ASN A 38 -5.41 -23.11 -9.62
N GLU A 39 -6.54 -22.60 -10.05
CA GLU A 39 -7.22 -21.42 -9.48
C GLU A 39 -7.38 -21.52 -7.95
N LYS A 40 -7.62 -22.72 -7.43
CA LYS A 40 -7.70 -22.95 -5.98
C LYS A 40 -6.40 -22.61 -5.24
N VAL A 41 -5.25 -22.86 -5.86
CA VAL A 41 -3.94 -22.53 -5.26
C VAL A 41 -3.76 -21.03 -5.19
N LYS A 42 -4.11 -20.31 -6.23
CA LYS A 42 -4.08 -18.83 -6.26
C LYS A 42 -4.99 -18.24 -5.19
N GLN A 43 -6.21 -18.79 -5.03
CA GLN A 43 -7.13 -18.40 -3.97
C GLN A 43 -6.52 -18.59 -2.58
N VAL A 44 -5.94 -19.75 -2.29
CA VAL A 44 -5.32 -20.04 -0.99
C VAL A 44 -4.17 -19.07 -0.72
N ILE A 45 -3.31 -18.77 -1.71
CA ILE A 45 -2.21 -17.82 -1.56
C ILE A 45 -2.77 -16.42 -1.24
N THR A 46 -3.79 -15.96 -1.97
CA THR A 46 -4.40 -14.65 -1.75
C THR A 46 -4.99 -14.54 -0.35
N PHE A 47 -5.81 -15.51 0.07
CA PHE A 47 -6.42 -15.51 1.39
C PHE A 47 -5.38 -15.60 2.51
N SER A 48 -4.35 -16.45 2.36
CA SER A 48 -3.27 -16.53 3.34
C SER A 48 -2.50 -15.22 3.48
N GLY A 49 -2.28 -14.51 2.36
CA GLY A 49 -1.66 -13.19 2.34
C GLY A 49 -2.49 -12.13 3.06
N VAL A 50 -3.80 -12.09 2.81
CA VAL A 50 -4.70 -11.14 3.50
C VAL A 50 -4.78 -11.44 4.99
N VAL A 51 -4.88 -12.71 5.38
CA VAL A 51 -4.88 -13.11 6.80
C VAL A 51 -3.55 -12.75 7.47
N SER A 52 -2.42 -12.97 6.78
CA SER A 52 -1.11 -12.57 7.31
C SER A 52 -0.99 -11.06 7.50
N THR A 53 -1.55 -10.27 6.58
CA THR A 53 -1.58 -8.80 6.68
C THR A 53 -2.39 -8.33 7.89
N LEU A 54 -3.58 -8.89 8.09
CA LEU A 54 -4.40 -8.58 9.28
C LEU A 54 -3.71 -8.98 10.58
N PHE A 55 -3.01 -10.11 10.58
CA PHE A 55 -2.19 -10.53 11.71
C PHE A 55 -1.04 -9.55 11.98
N CYS A 56 -0.37 -9.04 10.93
CA CYS A 56 0.66 -8.02 11.07
C CYS A 56 0.10 -6.69 11.62
N VAL A 57 -1.11 -6.28 11.20
CA VAL A 57 -1.80 -5.11 11.76
C VAL A 57 -2.09 -5.32 13.26
N PHE A 58 -2.48 -6.52 13.65
CA PHE A 58 -2.69 -6.87 15.06
C PHE A 58 -1.39 -6.81 15.88
N LEU A 59 -0.26 -7.30 15.32
CA LEU A 59 1.05 -7.17 15.98
C LEU A 59 1.47 -5.70 16.13
N LYS A 60 1.21 -4.87 15.12
CA LYS A 60 1.44 -3.43 15.15
C LYS A 60 0.62 -2.76 16.26
N PHE A 61 -0.64 -3.17 16.45
CA PHE A 61 -1.47 -2.72 17.56
C PHE A 61 -0.87 -3.11 18.93
N GLY A 62 -0.35 -4.33 19.06
CA GLY A 62 0.35 -4.79 20.26
C GLY A 62 1.58 -3.93 20.60
N LEU A 63 2.36 -3.53 19.59
CA LEU A 63 3.47 -2.60 19.77
C LEU A 63 3.02 -1.21 20.23
N PHE A 64 1.93 -0.71 19.69
CA PHE A 64 1.37 0.58 20.09
C PHE A 64 0.94 0.57 21.58
N LEU A 65 0.35 -0.52 22.05
CA LEU A 65 -0.03 -0.65 23.47
C LEU A 65 1.19 -0.66 24.42
N GLN A 66 2.34 -1.11 23.93
CA GLN A 66 3.58 -1.14 24.72
C GLN A 66 4.35 0.18 24.71
N ASN A 67 4.48 0.81 23.54
CA ASN A 67 5.36 1.95 23.32
C ASN A 67 4.62 3.29 23.17
N GLY A 68 3.30 3.27 23.00
CA GLY A 68 2.50 4.45 22.67
C GLY A 68 2.85 5.02 21.29
N VAL A 69 2.62 6.33 21.11
CA VAL A 69 2.99 7.04 19.87
C VAL A 69 4.49 7.04 19.71
N SER A 70 4.98 6.53 18.59
CA SER A 70 6.41 6.37 18.34
C SER A 70 6.73 6.48 16.85
N SER A 71 7.89 7.06 16.55
CA SER A 71 8.39 7.21 15.18
C SER A 71 9.50 6.22 14.88
N TYR A 72 9.51 5.68 13.67
CA TYR A 72 10.41 4.64 13.19
C TYR A 72 11.11 5.08 11.90
N PHE A 73 12.17 4.37 11.51
CA PHE A 73 12.96 4.68 10.30
C PHE A 73 13.44 6.13 10.24
N SER A 74 14.04 6.62 11.31
CA SER A 74 14.56 8.00 11.41
C SER A 74 13.46 9.05 11.18
N LYS A 75 12.31 8.89 11.82
CA LYS A 75 11.12 9.78 11.71
C LYS A 75 10.49 9.80 10.32
N LYS A 76 10.52 8.68 9.60
CA LYS A 76 9.82 8.59 8.30
C LYS A 76 8.45 7.91 8.42
N ILE A 77 8.28 7.04 9.41
CA ILE A 77 7.07 6.26 9.67
C ILE A 77 6.62 6.53 11.10
N LEU A 78 5.34 6.84 11.27
CA LEU A 78 4.69 7.12 12.53
C LEU A 78 3.77 5.97 12.92
N LEU A 79 3.87 5.53 14.17
CA LEU A 79 2.93 4.62 14.79
C LEU A 79 2.07 5.41 15.77
N ASP A 80 0.85 5.73 15.37
CA ASP A 80 -0.14 6.45 16.15
C ASP A 80 -1.54 5.85 15.96
N GLU A 81 -2.52 6.41 16.62
CA GLU A 81 -3.91 5.97 16.53
C GLU A 81 -4.47 6.11 15.10
N PHE A 82 -4.08 7.16 14.38
CA PHE A 82 -4.51 7.40 13.01
C PHE A 82 -3.96 6.33 12.05
N SER A 83 -2.66 6.00 12.15
CA SER A 83 -2.04 4.98 11.32
C SER A 83 -2.63 3.60 11.58
N LEU A 84 -2.92 3.26 12.84
CA LEU A 84 -3.58 2.01 13.20
C LEU A 84 -5.00 1.91 12.66
N PHE A 85 -5.80 2.93 12.88
CA PHE A 85 -7.17 2.98 12.36
C PHE A 85 -7.19 2.89 10.84
N GLY A 86 -6.33 3.66 10.17
CA GLY A 86 -6.20 3.64 8.71
C GLY A 86 -5.81 2.26 8.17
N ASN A 87 -4.83 1.59 8.78
CA ASN A 87 -4.42 0.24 8.37
C ASN A 87 -5.53 -0.80 8.56
N VAL A 88 -6.29 -0.73 9.65
CA VAL A 88 -7.45 -1.61 9.87
C VAL A 88 -8.52 -1.35 8.81
N LEU A 89 -8.85 -0.08 8.56
CA LEU A 89 -9.85 0.30 7.56
C LEU A 89 -9.47 -0.17 6.15
N ILE A 90 -8.22 0.10 5.74
CA ILE A 90 -7.69 -0.31 4.43
C ILE A 90 -7.68 -1.84 4.31
N GLY A 91 -7.29 -2.57 5.38
CA GLY A 91 -7.32 -4.03 5.42
C GLY A 91 -8.74 -4.61 5.29
N LEU A 92 -9.75 -3.99 5.91
CA LEU A 92 -11.15 -4.37 5.74
C LEU A 92 -11.65 -4.10 4.32
N ILE A 93 -11.33 -2.94 3.75
CA ILE A 93 -11.67 -2.60 2.36
C ILE A 93 -11.05 -3.64 1.40
N LEU A 94 -9.80 -4.05 1.63
CA LEU A 94 -9.14 -5.10 0.84
C LEU A 94 -9.92 -6.41 0.87
N LEU A 95 -10.37 -6.86 2.06
CA LEU A 95 -11.19 -8.07 2.19
C LEU A 95 -12.47 -7.98 1.34
N PHE A 96 -13.21 -6.87 1.44
CA PHE A 96 -14.44 -6.66 0.68
C PHE A 96 -14.20 -6.58 -0.83
N ASN A 97 -13.05 -6.09 -1.28
CA ASN A 97 -12.71 -6.01 -2.71
C ASN A 97 -12.30 -7.37 -3.29
N ILE A 98 -11.59 -8.22 -2.54
CA ILE A 98 -11.12 -9.52 -3.05
C ILE A 98 -12.27 -10.50 -3.25
N LEU A 99 -13.28 -10.52 -2.38
CA LEU A 99 -14.40 -11.45 -2.46
C LEU A 99 -15.13 -11.41 -3.82
N PRO A 100 -15.61 -10.25 -4.33
CA PRO A 100 -16.30 -10.20 -5.62
C PRO A 100 -15.36 -10.43 -6.81
N ILE A 101 -14.06 -10.16 -6.71
CA ILE A 101 -13.13 -10.41 -7.81
C ILE A 101 -13.05 -11.90 -8.14
N TRP A 102 -13.14 -12.78 -7.14
CA TRP A 102 -13.14 -14.23 -7.34
C TRP A 102 -14.46 -14.78 -7.86
N ASP A 103 -15.58 -14.09 -7.61
CA ASP A 103 -16.92 -14.53 -8.04
C ASP A 103 -17.30 -13.96 -9.44
N SER A 104 -16.41 -13.17 -10.05
CA SER A 104 -16.70 -12.50 -11.31
C SER A 104 -16.81 -13.48 -12.48
N SER A 105 -17.76 -13.17 -13.39
CA SER A 105 -18.17 -13.96 -14.53
C SER A 105 -17.02 -14.36 -15.48
N SER A 106 -17.20 -15.43 -16.21
CA SER A 106 -16.24 -16.14 -17.07
C SER A 106 -15.41 -15.29 -18.04
N GLN A 107 -15.83 -14.09 -18.41
CA GLN A 107 -15.11 -13.22 -19.34
C GLN A 107 -13.89 -12.51 -18.73
N LEU A 108 -13.86 -12.30 -17.40
CA LEU A 108 -12.76 -11.67 -16.69
C LEU A 108 -11.86 -12.69 -15.94
N ARG A 109 -12.22 -13.96 -15.97
CA ARG A 109 -11.59 -15.01 -15.19
C ARG A 109 -10.07 -15.16 -15.46
N GLU A 110 -9.65 -14.97 -16.70
CA GLU A 110 -8.23 -15.02 -17.05
C GLU A 110 -7.42 -13.85 -16.46
N LYS A 111 -8.08 -12.71 -16.19
CA LYS A 111 -7.46 -11.49 -15.66
C LYS A 111 -7.65 -11.31 -14.15
N THR A 112 -8.37 -12.24 -13.52
CA THR A 112 -8.66 -12.17 -12.07
C THR A 112 -7.40 -12.09 -11.23
N THR A 113 -6.38 -12.87 -11.55
CA THR A 113 -5.11 -12.89 -10.82
C THR A 113 -4.35 -11.56 -10.98
N GLU A 114 -4.33 -11.00 -12.21
CA GLU A 114 -3.72 -9.70 -12.47
C GLU A 114 -4.43 -8.59 -11.67
N ALA A 115 -5.78 -8.62 -11.64
CA ALA A 115 -6.57 -7.70 -10.84
C ALA A 115 -6.24 -7.78 -9.35
N ILE A 116 -6.10 -8.98 -8.81
CA ILE A 116 -5.75 -9.19 -7.40
C ILE A 116 -4.35 -8.66 -7.10
N ILE A 117 -3.36 -8.97 -7.93
CA ILE A 117 -1.98 -8.48 -7.75
C ILE A 117 -1.97 -6.94 -7.71
N LEU A 118 -2.65 -6.29 -8.66
CA LEU A 118 -2.73 -4.83 -8.71
C LEU A 118 -3.47 -4.25 -7.49
N THR A 119 -4.52 -4.91 -7.03
CA THR A 119 -5.25 -4.51 -5.82
C THR A 119 -4.37 -4.63 -4.56
N LEU A 120 -3.61 -5.72 -4.42
CA LEU A 120 -2.66 -5.89 -3.31
C LEU A 120 -1.56 -4.83 -3.32
N MET A 121 -1.00 -4.52 -4.50
CA MET A 121 0.02 -3.48 -4.66
C MET A 121 -0.55 -2.09 -4.34
N SER A 122 -1.76 -1.77 -4.81
CA SER A 122 -2.42 -0.50 -4.49
C SER A 122 -2.67 -0.37 -2.99
N THR A 123 -3.17 -1.42 -2.35
CA THR A 123 -3.41 -1.45 -0.90
C THR A 123 -2.12 -1.26 -0.10
N SER A 124 -1.02 -1.89 -0.53
CA SER A 124 0.28 -1.72 0.13
C SER A 124 0.78 -0.27 0.06
N GLY A 125 0.57 0.41 -1.07
CA GLY A 125 0.90 1.82 -1.24
C GLY A 125 0.09 2.72 -0.30
N PHE A 126 -1.21 2.50 -0.19
CA PHE A 126 -2.06 3.29 0.72
C PHE A 126 -1.78 3.01 2.20
N MET A 127 -1.44 1.77 2.59
CA MET A 127 -0.97 1.50 3.95
C MET A 127 0.32 2.25 4.27
N LEU A 128 1.29 2.26 3.34
CA LEU A 128 2.53 3.02 3.50
C LEU A 128 2.25 4.53 3.59
N MET A 129 1.30 5.05 2.82
CA MET A 129 0.91 6.46 2.84
C MET A 129 0.36 6.87 4.20
N VAL A 130 -0.53 6.06 4.78
CA VAL A 130 -1.14 6.33 6.10
C VAL A 130 -0.13 6.26 7.24
N ASP A 131 0.89 5.42 7.11
CA ASP A 131 1.98 5.28 8.09
C ASP A 131 3.05 6.38 7.97
N SER A 132 2.98 7.23 6.95
CA SER A 132 4.06 8.17 6.63
C SER A 132 4.03 9.42 7.51
N GLU A 133 5.13 9.72 8.18
CA GLU A 133 5.40 10.99 8.87
C GLU A 133 6.06 12.02 7.94
N ASN A 134 6.67 11.56 6.85
CA ASN A 134 7.47 12.35 5.93
C ASN A 134 6.76 12.54 4.59
N LEU A 135 6.71 13.77 4.06
CA LEU A 135 6.03 14.10 2.81
C LEU A 135 6.54 13.31 1.60
N ILE A 136 7.83 12.94 1.55
CA ILE A 136 8.37 12.12 0.46
C ILE A 136 7.88 10.68 0.58
N MET A 137 7.84 10.11 1.80
CA MET A 137 7.31 8.76 2.00
C MET A 137 5.81 8.70 1.71
N LEU A 138 5.06 9.73 2.11
CA LEU A 138 3.66 9.88 1.77
C LEU A 138 3.46 9.90 0.25
N PHE A 139 4.27 10.66 -0.48
CA PHE A 139 4.25 10.71 -1.93
C PHE A 139 4.55 9.34 -2.56
N ILE A 140 5.58 8.64 -2.08
CA ILE A 140 5.91 7.29 -2.59
C ILE A 140 4.75 6.32 -2.37
N GLY A 141 4.13 6.32 -1.18
CA GLY A 141 2.97 5.49 -0.90
C GLY A 141 1.79 5.78 -1.82
N LEU A 142 1.50 7.07 -2.05
CA LEU A 142 0.48 7.53 -2.99
C LEU A 142 0.76 7.06 -4.41
N GLU A 143 2.01 7.17 -4.90
CA GLU A 143 2.38 6.76 -6.26
C GLU A 143 2.26 5.24 -6.45
N ILE A 144 2.74 4.43 -5.50
CA ILE A 144 2.59 2.97 -5.56
C ILE A 144 1.11 2.58 -5.67
N GLY A 145 0.26 3.20 -4.84
CA GLY A 145 -1.18 2.98 -4.86
C GLY A 145 -1.83 3.38 -6.19
N SER A 146 -1.53 4.58 -6.65
CA SER A 146 -2.13 5.20 -7.83
C SER A 146 -1.75 4.51 -9.14
N ILE A 147 -0.45 4.19 -9.35
CA ILE A 147 0.02 3.49 -10.55
C ILE A 147 -0.68 2.14 -10.70
N SER A 148 -0.85 1.41 -9.58
CA SER A 148 -1.57 0.15 -9.56
C SER A 148 -3.04 0.30 -9.98
N LEU A 149 -3.72 1.38 -9.54
CA LEU A 149 -5.10 1.69 -9.94
C LEU A 149 -5.20 2.11 -11.41
N TYR A 150 -4.21 2.85 -11.95
CA TYR A 150 -4.19 3.20 -13.38
C TYR A 150 -4.10 1.94 -14.25
N ALA A 151 -3.24 0.99 -13.87
CA ALA A 151 -3.12 -0.29 -14.55
C ALA A 151 -4.40 -1.12 -14.42
N LEU A 152 -5.05 -1.12 -13.25
CA LEU A 152 -6.31 -1.82 -12.99
C LEU A 152 -7.45 -1.29 -13.88
N ALA A 153 -7.55 0.03 -14.07
CA ALA A 153 -8.54 0.64 -14.94
C ALA A 153 -8.38 0.20 -16.40
N GLY A 154 -7.14 -0.06 -16.86
CA GLY A 154 -6.79 -0.55 -18.19
C GLY A 154 -6.68 -2.08 -18.32
N LEU A 155 -7.17 -2.84 -17.35
CA LEU A 155 -7.01 -4.29 -17.32
C LEU A 155 -7.62 -4.98 -18.55
N ASN A 156 -8.73 -4.48 -19.05
CA ASN A 156 -9.37 -5.00 -20.26
C ASN A 156 -8.79 -4.34 -21.52
N ARG A 157 -7.62 -4.82 -21.98
CA ARG A 157 -6.89 -4.27 -23.12
C ARG A 157 -7.65 -4.32 -24.46
N VAL A 158 -8.65 -5.18 -24.60
CA VAL A 158 -9.45 -5.32 -25.83
C VAL A 158 -10.53 -4.24 -25.89
N ASP A 159 -10.99 -3.76 -24.74
CA ASP A 159 -12.00 -2.73 -24.66
C ASP A 159 -11.39 -1.33 -24.82
N LYS A 160 -11.86 -0.61 -25.87
CA LYS A 160 -11.41 0.76 -26.14
C LYS A 160 -11.75 1.74 -25.02
N LEU A 161 -12.88 1.55 -24.34
CA LEU A 161 -13.31 2.39 -23.22
C LEU A 161 -12.41 2.20 -22.00
N SER A 162 -12.01 0.97 -21.71
CA SER A 162 -11.06 0.67 -20.63
C SER A 162 -9.69 1.32 -20.90
N ASN A 163 -9.18 1.23 -22.13
CA ASN A 163 -7.91 1.84 -22.51
C ASN A 163 -7.97 3.38 -22.45
N GLU A 164 -9.06 3.98 -22.90
CA GLU A 164 -9.28 5.43 -22.84
C GLU A 164 -9.39 5.91 -21.38
N ALA A 165 -10.13 5.18 -20.56
CA ALA A 165 -10.29 5.49 -19.13
C ALA A 165 -8.94 5.43 -18.39
N SER A 166 -8.17 4.36 -18.62
CA SER A 166 -6.83 4.20 -18.03
C SER A 166 -5.89 5.33 -18.42
N LEU A 167 -5.85 5.69 -19.72
CA LEU A 167 -5.00 6.77 -20.20
C LEU A 167 -5.39 8.13 -19.58
N LYS A 168 -6.69 8.46 -19.56
CA LYS A 168 -7.17 9.69 -18.92
C LYS A 168 -6.84 9.73 -17.44
N TYR A 169 -7.05 8.61 -16.74
CA TYR A 169 -6.76 8.51 -15.31
C TYR A 169 -5.27 8.68 -15.04
N PHE A 170 -4.41 8.02 -15.81
CA PHE A 170 -2.96 8.16 -15.71
C PHE A 170 -2.49 9.59 -15.98
N LEU A 171 -2.96 10.24 -17.06
CA LEU A 171 -2.53 11.61 -17.41
C LEU A 171 -2.96 12.63 -16.35
N LEU A 172 -4.19 12.53 -15.85
CA LEU A 172 -4.66 13.44 -14.79
C LEU A 172 -3.94 13.17 -13.46
N GLY A 173 -3.73 11.90 -13.12
CA GLY A 173 -3.02 11.52 -11.91
C GLY A 173 -1.56 11.96 -11.94
N SER A 174 -0.82 11.72 -13.03
CA SER A 174 0.58 12.14 -13.15
C SER A 174 0.74 13.66 -13.10
N LEU A 175 -0.22 14.43 -13.65
CA LEU A 175 -0.24 15.87 -13.50
C LEU A 175 -0.42 16.28 -12.03
N ALA A 176 -1.34 15.64 -11.31
CA ALA A 176 -1.57 15.89 -9.89
C ALA A 176 -0.31 15.58 -9.06
N SER A 177 0.36 14.47 -9.38
CA SER A 177 1.63 14.07 -8.75
C SER A 177 2.75 15.08 -8.97
N CYS A 178 2.86 15.63 -10.18
CA CYS A 178 3.81 16.72 -10.48
C CYS A 178 3.54 17.97 -9.64
N ILE A 179 2.28 18.35 -9.48
CA ILE A 179 1.88 19.51 -8.65
C ILE A 179 2.19 19.21 -7.18
N PHE A 180 1.91 18.00 -6.71
CA PHE A 180 2.17 17.60 -5.33
C PHE A 180 3.67 17.67 -5.01
N ILE A 181 4.54 17.06 -5.83
CA ILE A 181 5.99 17.05 -5.58
C ILE A 181 6.60 18.45 -5.71
N TYR A 182 6.05 19.28 -6.61
CA TYR A 182 6.42 20.68 -6.70
C TYR A 182 6.09 21.41 -5.39
N GLY A 183 4.88 21.21 -4.83
CA GLY A 183 4.50 21.75 -3.53
C GLY A 183 5.43 21.30 -2.40
N VAL A 184 5.78 20.00 -2.35
CA VAL A 184 6.74 19.46 -1.38
C VAL A 184 8.10 20.14 -1.51
N SER A 185 8.57 20.39 -2.73
CA SER A 185 9.85 21.08 -2.98
C SER A 185 9.84 22.52 -2.47
N LEU A 186 8.75 23.26 -2.65
CA LEU A 186 8.60 24.61 -2.12
C LEU A 186 8.60 24.64 -0.58
N VAL A 187 7.90 23.69 0.06
CA VAL A 187 7.91 23.52 1.51
C VAL A 187 9.33 23.27 2.01
N TYR A 188 10.05 22.37 1.36
CA TYR A 188 11.42 22.05 1.75
C TYR A 188 12.37 23.25 1.60
N VAL A 189 12.28 23.99 0.50
CA VAL A 189 13.10 25.22 0.28
C VAL A 189 12.80 26.28 1.34
N SER A 190 11.53 26.42 1.74
CA SER A 190 11.11 27.45 2.69
C SER A 190 11.46 27.13 4.14
N PHE A 191 11.32 25.87 4.53
CA PHE A 191 11.39 25.45 5.95
C PHE A 191 12.52 24.47 6.24
N SER A 192 13.16 23.88 5.23
CA SER A 192 14.18 22.82 5.34
C SER A 192 13.69 21.56 6.11
N VAL A 193 12.36 21.34 6.14
CA VAL A 193 11.69 20.26 6.87
C VAL A 193 10.75 19.51 5.94
N LEU A 194 10.68 18.19 6.13
CA LEU A 194 9.78 17.29 5.38
C LEU A 194 8.86 16.49 6.31
N SER A 195 9.06 16.54 7.63
CA SER A 195 8.19 15.90 8.61
C SER A 195 6.89 16.69 8.75
N VAL A 196 5.75 15.99 8.65
CA VAL A 196 4.41 16.57 8.83
C VAL A 196 4.27 17.12 10.26
N TYR A 197 4.83 16.45 11.25
CA TYR A 197 4.80 16.89 12.63
C TYR A 197 5.56 18.22 12.82
N ASP A 198 6.79 18.31 12.31
CA ASP A 198 7.59 19.53 12.44
C ASP A 198 6.93 20.71 11.68
N LEU A 199 6.28 20.44 10.53
CA LEU A 199 5.51 21.45 9.80
C LEU A 199 4.30 21.94 10.58
N SER A 200 3.61 21.07 11.33
CA SER A 200 2.48 21.46 12.15
C SER A 200 2.87 22.43 13.26
N LEU A 201 4.08 22.30 13.81
CA LEU A 201 4.61 23.19 14.84
C LEU A 201 4.92 24.61 14.31
N ILE A 202 5.25 24.71 13.01
CA ILE A 202 5.53 26.01 12.37
C ILE A 202 4.24 26.85 12.22
N HIS A 203 3.08 26.18 12.07
CA HIS A 203 1.76 26.83 11.96
C HIS A 203 1.15 27.27 13.29
N ILE A 204 1.66 26.78 14.42
CA ILE A 204 1.19 27.16 15.77
C ILE A 204 2.05 28.29 16.32
#